data_4b1e5fa15caaa4b5535620180d40ad03
#
_entry.id   4b1e5fa15caaa4b5535620180d40ad03
#
_cell.length_a   1.000
_cell.length_b   1.000
_cell.length_c   1.000
_cell.angle_alpha   90.00
_cell.angle_beta   90.00
_cell.angle_gamma   90.00
#
_symmetry.space_group_name_H-M   'P 1'
#
loop_
_entity.id
_entity.type
_entity.pdbx_description
1 polymer ?
#
loop_
_entity_poly.entity_id
_entity_poly.type
_entity_poly.pdbx_seq_one_letter_code
_entity_poly.pdbx_strand_id
1 'polypeptide(L)'
;MGQALRRLLKSGEAMTPISELMLFEAARAQLVQQVIRPFLDEGGVVIADRYTSSTMAYQGYGRGLDRELIERLDREATGGLKPDLTVFLDLPVEVALARKGGGPGDNFDDAPLDFHRRIHRGYSALAASDPKSWLVLDGQLPPEEISRQIWARVQTII
;
A
#
# COMPACT_ATOMS: atom_id res chain seq x y z
N MET A 1 -18.55 1.42 3.75
CA MET A 1 -17.59 0.68 4.62
C MET A 1 -16.26 1.41 4.75
N GLY A 2 -15.52 1.72 3.71
CA GLY A 2 -14.19 2.34 3.79
C GLY A 2 -14.08 3.63 4.64
N GLN A 3 -15.05 4.55 4.53
CA GLN A 3 -15.05 5.77 5.35
C GLN A 3 -15.27 5.51 6.85
N ALA A 4 -16.13 4.52 7.19
CA ALA A 4 -16.38 4.13 8.57
C ALA A 4 -15.13 3.48 9.17
N LEU A 5 -14.47 2.63 8.41
CA LEU A 5 -13.20 2.00 8.78
C LEU A 5 -12.09 3.05 8.97
N ARG A 6 -11.97 4.00 8.04
CA ARG A 6 -10.98 5.08 8.17
C ARG A 6 -11.19 5.91 9.44
N ARG A 7 -12.46 6.16 9.82
CA ARG A 7 -12.78 6.82 11.10
C ARG A 7 -12.34 6.00 12.30
N LEU A 8 -12.60 4.68 12.27
CA LEU A 8 -12.18 3.76 13.33
C LEU A 8 -10.64 3.69 13.46
N LEU A 9 -9.93 3.59 12.35
CA LEU A 9 -8.46 3.60 12.34
C LEU A 9 -7.85 4.92 12.83
N LYS A 10 -8.60 6.03 12.69
CA LYS A 10 -8.19 7.36 13.15
C LYS A 10 -8.70 7.73 14.56
N SER A 11 -9.57 6.92 15.18
CA SER A 11 -10.16 7.21 16.47
C SER A 11 -9.17 7.20 17.64
N GLY A 12 -7.94 6.69 17.41
CA GLY A 12 -6.95 6.52 18.47
C GLY A 12 -7.23 5.33 19.38
N GLU A 13 -8.28 4.54 19.13
CA GLU A 13 -8.53 3.31 19.86
C GLU A 13 -7.41 2.29 19.59
N ALA A 14 -6.88 1.72 20.68
CA ALA A 14 -5.85 0.71 20.57
C ALA A 14 -6.40 -0.57 19.91
N MET A 15 -5.88 -0.91 18.74
CA MET A 15 -6.20 -2.14 18.04
C MET A 15 -5.04 -3.13 18.07
N THR A 16 -5.35 -4.42 18.19
CA THR A 16 -4.35 -5.44 17.96
C THR A 16 -3.93 -5.48 16.48
N PRO A 17 -2.69 -5.85 16.16
CA PRO A 17 -2.25 -5.95 14.76
C PRO A 17 -3.15 -6.84 13.89
N ILE A 18 -3.68 -7.91 14.44
CA ILE A 18 -4.60 -8.81 13.71
C ILE A 18 -5.96 -8.15 13.44
N SER A 19 -6.50 -7.38 14.39
CA SER A 19 -7.76 -6.65 14.18
C SER A 19 -7.58 -5.57 13.09
N GLU A 20 -6.46 -4.85 13.11
CA GLU A 20 -6.09 -3.88 12.08
C GLU A 20 -6.03 -4.54 10.69
N LEU A 21 -5.35 -5.69 10.57
CA LEU A 21 -5.28 -6.48 9.33
C LEU A 21 -6.68 -6.86 8.83
N MET A 22 -7.52 -7.47 9.67
CA MET A 22 -8.86 -7.92 9.28
C MET A 22 -9.74 -6.77 8.78
N LEU A 23 -9.63 -5.59 9.39
CA LEU A 23 -10.37 -4.42 8.98
C LEU A 23 -9.93 -3.92 7.59
N PHE A 24 -8.61 -3.89 7.32
CA PHE A 24 -8.11 -3.52 6.00
C PHE A 24 -8.57 -4.52 4.92
N GLU A 25 -8.54 -5.82 5.22
CA GLU A 25 -8.97 -6.84 4.26
C GLU A 25 -10.48 -6.79 4.01
N ALA A 26 -11.30 -6.56 5.04
CA ALA A 26 -12.74 -6.38 4.86
C ALA A 26 -13.07 -5.18 3.96
N ALA A 27 -12.37 -4.04 4.16
CA ALA A 27 -12.56 -2.88 3.31
C ALA A 27 -12.10 -3.12 1.87
N ARG A 28 -11.00 -3.84 1.70
CA ARG A 28 -10.44 -4.22 0.39
C ARG A 28 -11.40 -5.13 -0.37
N ALA A 29 -11.92 -6.18 0.29
CA ALA A 29 -12.89 -7.09 -0.31
C ALA A 29 -14.10 -6.33 -0.85
N GLN A 30 -14.64 -5.40 -0.07
CA GLN A 30 -15.77 -4.56 -0.49
C GLN A 30 -15.39 -3.68 -1.70
N LEU A 31 -14.22 -3.03 -1.67
CA LEU A 31 -13.74 -2.16 -2.73
C LEU A 31 -13.51 -2.94 -4.04
N VAL A 32 -12.88 -4.10 -3.95
CA VAL A 32 -12.59 -4.93 -5.13
C VAL A 32 -13.89 -5.40 -5.78
N GLN A 33 -14.82 -5.92 -5.00
CA GLN A 33 -16.06 -6.49 -5.55
C GLN A 33 -17.02 -5.43 -6.10
N GLN A 34 -17.11 -4.27 -5.44
CA GLN A 34 -18.11 -3.26 -5.79
C GLN A 34 -17.61 -2.17 -6.76
N VAL A 35 -16.30 -1.98 -6.84
CA VAL A 35 -15.74 -0.87 -7.63
C VAL A 35 -14.69 -1.35 -8.62
N ILE A 36 -13.64 -2.03 -8.13
CA ILE A 36 -12.47 -2.29 -8.98
C ILE A 36 -12.82 -3.29 -10.08
N ARG A 37 -13.36 -4.47 -9.72
CA ARG A 37 -13.70 -5.51 -10.71
C ARG A 37 -14.70 -5.03 -11.75
N PRO A 38 -15.88 -4.47 -11.38
CA PRO A 38 -16.81 -3.98 -12.38
C PRO A 38 -16.22 -2.99 -13.36
N PHE A 39 -15.38 -2.06 -12.86
CA PHE A 39 -14.74 -1.06 -13.73
C PHE A 39 -13.67 -1.66 -14.65
N LEU A 40 -12.91 -2.64 -14.18
CA LEU A 40 -11.95 -3.38 -15.01
C LEU A 40 -12.66 -4.24 -16.06
N ASP A 41 -13.78 -4.90 -15.69
CA ASP A 41 -14.57 -5.72 -16.60
C ASP A 41 -15.19 -4.90 -17.76
N GLU A 42 -15.40 -3.60 -17.55
CA GLU A 42 -15.81 -2.63 -18.58
C GLU A 42 -14.63 -2.10 -19.42
N GLY A 43 -13.42 -2.61 -19.20
CA GLY A 43 -12.20 -2.16 -19.91
C GLY A 43 -11.57 -0.89 -19.33
N GLY A 44 -11.96 -0.50 -18.13
CA GLY A 44 -11.41 0.68 -17.44
C GLY A 44 -10.00 0.44 -16.87
N VAL A 45 -9.32 1.53 -16.53
CA VAL A 45 -8.02 1.54 -15.85
C VAL A 45 -8.20 2.05 -14.43
N VAL A 46 -7.74 1.29 -13.44
CA VAL A 46 -7.85 1.65 -12.03
C VAL A 46 -6.49 2.08 -11.49
N ILE A 47 -6.45 3.24 -10.86
CA ILE A 47 -5.30 3.71 -10.08
C ILE A 47 -5.67 3.65 -8.60
N ALA A 48 -4.94 2.86 -7.83
CA ALA A 48 -5.14 2.71 -6.39
C ALA A 48 -3.97 3.33 -5.62
N ASP A 49 -4.27 4.32 -4.76
CA ASP A 49 -3.32 4.77 -3.75
C ASP A 49 -3.33 3.75 -2.60
N ARG A 50 -2.32 2.88 -2.60
CA ARG A 50 -2.15 1.71 -1.73
C ARG A 50 -3.10 0.54 -2.06
N TYR A 51 -2.53 -0.65 -2.05
CA TYR A 51 -3.25 -1.92 -2.24
C TYR A 51 -2.64 -3.01 -1.36
N THR A 52 -2.61 -4.27 -1.78
CA THR A 52 -2.15 -5.44 -1.01
C THR A 52 -0.70 -5.31 -0.53
N SER A 53 0.19 -4.75 -1.34
CA SER A 53 1.58 -4.49 -0.97
C SER A 53 1.72 -3.63 0.29
N SER A 54 0.80 -2.69 0.51
CA SER A 54 0.79 -1.89 1.75
C SER A 54 0.45 -2.72 2.97
N THR A 55 -0.50 -3.65 2.89
CA THR A 55 -0.81 -4.56 3.99
C THR A 55 0.40 -5.43 4.34
N MET A 56 1.04 -6.00 3.32
CA MET A 56 2.25 -6.79 3.53
C MET A 56 3.37 -5.97 4.19
N ALA A 57 3.60 -4.74 3.74
CA ALA A 57 4.64 -3.87 4.30
C ALA A 57 4.31 -3.42 5.73
N TYR A 58 3.08 -2.97 6.00
CA TYR A 58 2.69 -2.41 7.29
C TYR A 58 2.41 -3.49 8.33
N GLN A 59 1.52 -4.45 8.03
CA GLN A 59 1.12 -5.47 9.00
C GLN A 59 2.13 -6.62 9.04
N GLY A 60 2.72 -7.01 7.90
CA GLY A 60 3.75 -8.04 7.85
C GLY A 60 5.09 -7.56 8.39
N TYR A 61 5.77 -6.69 7.66
CA TYR A 61 7.09 -6.23 8.06
C TYR A 61 7.05 -5.24 9.24
N GLY A 62 6.11 -4.32 9.24
CA GLY A 62 5.97 -3.29 10.29
C GLY A 62 5.51 -3.86 11.63
N ARG A 63 4.36 -4.54 11.68
CA ARG A 63 3.76 -5.13 12.88
C ARG A 63 4.28 -6.53 13.21
N GLY A 64 4.95 -7.22 12.26
CA GLY A 64 5.52 -8.55 12.47
C GLY A 64 4.50 -9.69 12.39
N LEU A 65 3.36 -9.49 11.74
CA LEU A 65 2.41 -10.57 11.51
C LEU A 65 2.96 -11.59 10.51
N ASP A 66 2.47 -12.83 10.61
CA ASP A 66 2.79 -13.89 9.67
C ASP A 66 2.41 -13.50 8.23
N ARG A 67 3.41 -13.48 7.35
CA ARG A 67 3.26 -13.07 5.96
C ARG A 67 2.43 -14.06 5.15
N GLU A 68 2.51 -15.35 5.45
CA GLU A 68 1.68 -16.35 4.78
C GLU A 68 0.20 -16.17 5.13
N LEU A 69 -0.11 -15.80 6.37
CA LEU A 69 -1.47 -15.44 6.77
C LEU A 69 -1.96 -14.22 5.99
N ILE A 70 -1.13 -13.17 5.87
CA ILE A 70 -1.48 -11.98 5.10
C ILE A 70 -1.76 -12.33 3.64
N GLU A 71 -0.89 -13.12 2.99
CA GLU A 71 -1.07 -13.53 1.60
C GLU A 71 -2.37 -14.32 1.38
N ARG A 72 -2.73 -15.19 2.31
CA ARG A 72 -4.01 -15.93 2.24
C ARG A 72 -5.20 -14.99 2.35
N LEU A 73 -5.20 -14.08 3.31
CA LEU A 73 -6.28 -13.13 3.52
C LEU A 73 -6.41 -12.15 2.36
N ASP A 74 -5.31 -11.61 1.85
CA ASP A 74 -5.27 -10.77 0.65
C ASP A 74 -5.90 -11.50 -0.56
N ARG A 75 -5.55 -12.78 -0.75
CA ARG A 75 -6.09 -13.59 -1.85
C ARG A 75 -7.60 -13.76 -1.72
N GLU A 76 -8.10 -14.06 -0.53
CA GLU A 76 -9.54 -14.18 -0.27
C GLU A 76 -10.25 -12.82 -0.47
N ALA A 77 -9.70 -11.73 0.07
CA ALA A 77 -10.29 -10.40 -0.02
C ALA A 77 -10.34 -9.87 -1.47
N THR A 78 -9.32 -10.18 -2.27
CA THR A 78 -9.22 -9.66 -3.65
C THR A 78 -9.73 -10.63 -4.71
N GLY A 79 -9.97 -11.91 -4.33
CA GLY A 79 -10.16 -13.00 -5.30
C GLY A 79 -8.95 -13.16 -6.22
N GLY A 80 -7.76 -12.92 -5.69
CA GLY A 80 -6.48 -13.04 -6.41
C GLY A 80 -6.18 -11.89 -7.39
N LEU A 81 -6.97 -10.81 -7.40
CA LEU A 81 -6.71 -9.65 -8.25
C LEU A 81 -5.41 -8.96 -7.82
N LYS A 82 -4.48 -8.82 -8.76
CA LYS A 82 -3.19 -8.14 -8.58
C LYS A 82 -3.10 -6.92 -9.49
N PRO A 83 -2.35 -5.88 -9.12
CA PRO A 83 -2.05 -4.79 -10.03
C PRO A 83 -1.08 -5.24 -11.12
N ASP A 84 -1.25 -4.73 -12.34
CA ASP A 84 -0.32 -4.93 -13.46
C ASP A 84 0.99 -4.18 -13.24
N LEU A 85 0.92 -3.06 -12.50
CA LEU A 85 2.07 -2.25 -12.13
C LEU A 85 1.91 -1.71 -10.71
N THR A 86 2.95 -1.90 -9.90
CA THR A 86 3.11 -1.24 -8.61
C THR A 86 4.24 -0.22 -8.72
N VAL A 87 3.96 1.03 -8.42
CA VAL A 87 4.98 2.09 -8.35
C VAL A 87 5.41 2.27 -6.90
N PHE A 88 6.70 2.17 -6.66
CA PHE A 88 7.31 2.45 -5.37
C PHE A 88 8.21 3.67 -5.48
N LEU A 89 7.82 4.75 -4.81
CA LEU A 89 8.66 5.94 -4.66
C LEU A 89 9.61 5.71 -3.49
N ASP A 90 10.82 5.31 -3.81
CA ASP A 90 11.83 4.99 -2.80
C ASP A 90 12.44 6.28 -2.24
N LEU A 91 12.37 6.41 -0.92
CA LEU A 91 12.89 7.56 -0.16
C LEU A 91 13.56 7.08 1.12
N PRO A 92 14.69 7.68 1.51
CA PRO A 92 15.18 7.51 2.87
C PRO A 92 14.08 7.84 3.88
N VAL A 93 13.89 6.97 4.87
CA VAL A 93 12.77 7.08 5.84
C VAL A 93 12.77 8.43 6.52
N GLU A 94 13.94 8.94 6.89
CA GLU A 94 14.11 10.24 7.55
C GLU A 94 13.64 11.40 6.65
N VAL A 95 13.89 11.31 5.35
CA VAL A 95 13.43 12.31 4.36
C VAL A 95 11.92 12.25 4.20
N ALA A 96 11.34 11.03 4.13
CA ALA A 96 9.89 10.84 4.02
C ALA A 96 9.15 11.41 5.23
N LEU A 97 9.64 11.14 6.43
CA LEU A 97 9.06 11.66 7.68
C LEU A 97 9.20 13.20 7.77
N ALA A 98 10.33 13.78 7.36
CA ALA A 98 10.52 15.22 7.36
C ALA A 98 9.56 15.95 6.38
N ARG A 99 9.27 15.33 5.21
CA ARG A 99 8.33 15.91 4.22
C ARG A 99 6.87 15.95 4.71
N LYS A 100 6.51 15.07 5.64
CA LYS A 100 5.15 14.95 6.11
C LYS A 100 4.67 16.18 6.88
N GLY A 101 5.57 16.93 7.51
CA GLY A 101 5.23 18.12 8.32
C GLY A 101 4.37 17.76 9.53
N GLY A 102 4.32 18.61 10.54
CA GLY A 102 3.60 18.38 11.81
C GLY A 102 2.06 18.52 11.74
N GLY A 103 1.42 18.02 10.68
CA GLY A 103 -0.04 17.91 10.63
C GLY A 103 -0.57 16.78 11.52
N PRO A 104 -1.87 16.74 11.83
CA PRO A 104 -2.46 15.65 12.62
C PRO A 104 -2.25 14.34 11.90
N GLY A 105 -1.36 13.50 12.44
CA GLY A 105 -1.02 12.18 11.94
C GLY A 105 -2.13 11.15 12.16
N ASP A 106 -2.03 10.02 11.49
CA ASP A 106 -2.77 8.82 11.89
C ASP A 106 -1.90 7.96 12.84
N ASN A 107 -2.47 6.87 13.37
CA ASN A 107 -1.79 5.97 14.32
C ASN A 107 -0.46 5.37 13.80
N PHE A 108 -0.16 5.50 12.52
CA PHE A 108 1.10 5.04 11.91
C PHE A 108 2.16 6.14 11.92
N ASP A 109 1.75 7.39 11.94
CA ASP A 109 2.62 8.56 11.79
C ASP A 109 3.46 8.80 13.04
N ASP A 110 2.89 8.52 14.21
CA ASP A 110 3.53 8.63 15.52
C ASP A 110 4.33 7.37 15.89
N ALA A 111 4.39 6.38 14.99
CA ALA A 111 5.12 5.15 15.24
C ALA A 111 6.65 5.39 15.29
N PRO A 112 7.40 4.60 16.08
CA PRO A 112 8.85 4.73 16.16
C PRO A 112 9.55 4.60 14.80
N LEU A 113 10.68 5.29 14.63
CA LEU A 113 11.48 5.27 13.39
C LEU A 113 11.78 3.85 12.90
N ASP A 114 12.04 2.91 13.80
CA ASP A 114 12.29 1.51 13.44
C ASP A 114 11.09 0.82 12.79
N PHE A 115 9.86 1.22 13.12
CA PHE A 115 8.68 0.73 12.45
C PHE A 115 8.67 1.16 10.98
N HIS A 116 8.94 2.43 10.70
CA HIS A 116 9.02 2.95 9.34
C HIS A 116 10.17 2.32 8.54
N ARG A 117 11.32 2.08 9.19
CA ARG A 117 12.44 1.37 8.55
C ARG A 117 12.08 -0.09 8.21
N ARG A 118 11.29 -0.78 9.04
CA ARG A 118 10.79 -2.12 8.71
C ARG A 118 9.84 -2.09 7.51
N ILE A 119 8.93 -1.12 7.46
CA ILE A 119 8.02 -0.93 6.31
C ILE A 119 8.81 -0.69 5.02
N HIS A 120 9.77 0.22 5.05
CA HIS A 120 10.63 0.52 3.90
C HIS A 120 11.35 -0.74 3.40
N ARG A 121 11.97 -1.52 4.31
CA ARG A 121 12.57 -2.82 3.98
C ARG A 121 11.54 -3.78 3.37
N GLY A 122 10.31 -3.76 3.86
CA GLY A 122 9.21 -4.56 3.33
C GLY A 122 8.92 -4.23 1.86
N TYR A 123 8.74 -2.95 1.54
CA TYR A 123 8.53 -2.52 0.16
C TYR A 123 9.70 -2.86 -0.75
N SER A 124 10.94 -2.62 -0.28
CA SER A 124 12.15 -2.96 -1.05
C SER A 124 12.24 -4.46 -1.32
N ALA A 125 11.93 -5.31 -0.33
CA ALA A 125 11.92 -6.77 -0.50
C ALA A 125 10.83 -7.23 -1.48
N LEU A 126 9.62 -6.65 -1.41
CA LEU A 126 8.52 -6.95 -2.33
C LEU A 126 8.89 -6.56 -3.77
N ALA A 127 9.43 -5.37 -3.97
CA ALA A 127 9.87 -4.91 -5.28
C ALA A 127 10.99 -5.80 -5.87
N ALA A 128 11.94 -6.20 -5.04
CA ALA A 128 13.03 -7.09 -5.46
C ALA A 128 12.54 -8.51 -5.80
N SER A 129 11.44 -8.98 -5.18
CA SER A 129 10.88 -10.32 -5.44
C SER A 129 10.10 -10.40 -6.75
N ASP A 130 9.60 -9.29 -7.28
CA ASP A 130 8.84 -9.24 -8.54
C ASP A 130 9.18 -7.98 -9.37
N PRO A 131 10.40 -7.87 -9.89
CA PRO A 131 10.86 -6.67 -10.59
C PRO A 131 10.10 -6.39 -11.91
N LYS A 132 9.31 -7.33 -12.40
CA LYS A 132 8.51 -7.15 -13.62
C LYS A 132 7.26 -6.32 -13.37
N SER A 133 6.61 -6.53 -12.21
CA SER A 133 5.37 -5.83 -11.82
C SER A 133 5.65 -4.58 -10.98
N TRP A 134 6.91 -4.30 -10.66
CA TRP A 134 7.28 -3.13 -9.87
C TRP A 134 8.13 -2.14 -10.67
N LEU A 135 7.83 -0.86 -10.46
CA LEU A 135 8.64 0.27 -10.89
C LEU A 135 9.14 1.02 -9.64
N VAL A 136 10.42 0.89 -9.36
CA VAL A 136 11.07 1.60 -8.24
C VAL A 136 11.67 2.88 -8.77
N LEU A 137 11.29 4.02 -8.20
CA LEU A 137 11.76 5.34 -8.59
C LEU A 137 12.34 6.08 -7.38
N ASP A 138 13.36 6.88 -7.62
CA ASP A 138 13.85 7.82 -6.60
C ASP A 138 12.77 8.86 -6.31
N GLY A 139 12.18 8.77 -5.13
CA GLY A 139 11.14 9.70 -4.68
C GLY A 139 11.65 11.11 -4.36
N GLN A 140 12.95 11.38 -4.51
CA GLN A 140 13.53 12.73 -4.38
C GLN A 140 13.53 13.50 -5.70
N LEU A 141 13.29 12.83 -6.82
CA LEU A 141 13.17 13.46 -8.12
C LEU A 141 12.00 14.46 -8.17
N PRO A 142 12.05 15.44 -9.06
CA PRO A 142 10.92 16.34 -9.32
C PRO A 142 9.66 15.55 -9.73
N PRO A 143 8.45 15.99 -9.31
CA PRO A 143 7.19 15.31 -9.65
C PRO A 143 6.98 15.08 -11.15
N GLU A 144 7.42 16.02 -11.99
CA GLU A 144 7.33 15.94 -13.44
C GLU A 144 8.19 14.81 -14.02
N GLU A 145 9.38 14.60 -13.44
CA GLU A 145 10.29 13.53 -13.82
C GLU A 145 9.71 12.17 -13.43
N ILE A 146 9.21 12.06 -12.19
CA ILE A 146 8.53 10.86 -11.68
C ILE A 146 7.33 10.54 -12.57
N SER A 147 6.48 11.51 -12.86
CA SER A 147 5.30 11.36 -13.72
C SER A 147 5.68 10.86 -15.12
N ARG A 148 6.74 11.41 -15.71
CA ARG A 148 7.23 10.99 -17.03
C ARG A 148 7.67 9.53 -17.04
N GLN A 149 8.42 9.10 -16.01
CA GLN A 149 8.89 7.71 -15.89
C GLN A 149 7.73 6.73 -15.66
N ILE A 150 6.77 7.10 -14.80
CA ILE A 150 5.55 6.29 -14.59
C ILE A 150 4.79 6.16 -15.91
N TRP A 151 4.55 7.26 -16.61
CA TRP A 151 3.80 7.26 -17.86
C TRP A 151 4.47 6.41 -18.94
N ALA A 152 5.79 6.53 -19.09
CA ALA A 152 6.56 5.69 -20.02
C ALA A 152 6.37 4.18 -19.74
N ARG A 153 6.29 3.79 -18.47
CA ARG A 153 6.05 2.38 -18.07
C ARG A 153 4.60 1.97 -18.30
N VAL A 154 3.64 2.83 -17.95
CA VAL A 154 2.20 2.57 -18.16
C VAL A 154 1.89 2.32 -19.65
N GLN A 155 2.45 3.12 -20.56
CA GLN A 155 2.26 2.95 -22.00
C GLN A 155 2.72 1.59 -22.56
N THR A 156 3.48 0.81 -21.78
CA THR A 156 3.90 -0.53 -22.19
C THR A 156 2.93 -1.64 -21.77
N ILE A 157 1.87 -1.30 -21.02
CA ILE A 157 0.92 -2.27 -20.44
C ILE A 157 -0.54 -2.00 -20.78
N ILE A 158 -0.86 -0.81 -21.37
CA ILE A 158 -2.22 -0.43 -21.81
C ILE A 158 -2.36 -0.43 -23.35
#